data_946bead0fbc7df6626c2ce88db24acd9
#
_entry.id   946bead0fbc7df6626c2ce88db24acd9
#
_cell.length_a   1.000
_cell.length_b   1.000
_cell.length_c   1.000
_cell.angle_alpha   90.00
_cell.angle_beta   90.00
_cell.angle_gamma   90.00
#
_symmetry.space_group_name_H-M   'P 1'
#
loop_
_entity.id
_entity.type
_entity.pdbx_description
1 polymer ?
#
loop_
_entity_poly.entity_id
_entity_poly.type
_entity_poly.pdbx_seq_one_letter_code
_entity_poly.pdbx_strand_id
1 'polypeptide(L)'
;MMLRRLLTGLALALAASHACAAETLRCGSQLISVGDRSGEVLQKCGEPVSRDVLGYKRSADRREEFQVEEWTYGPNGGMYQYLRFEGNRLKQITSKRGN
;
A
#
# COMPACT_ATOMS: atom_id res chain seq x y z
N MET A 1 21.85 10.40 -48.46
CA MET A 1 21.54 10.25 -47.97
C MET A 1 21.11 10.14 -47.04
N MET A 2 20.90 10.01 -46.60
CA MET A 2 20.37 9.84 -45.91
C MET A 2 20.08 9.43 -44.99
N LEU A 3 19.90 9.35 -44.45
CA LEU A 3 19.55 8.98 -43.63
C LEU A 3 19.11 8.67 -42.79
N ARG A 4 18.91 8.54 -42.45
CA ARG A 4 18.36 8.33 -41.70
C ARG A 4 18.12 7.85 -40.83
N ARG A 5 17.96 7.69 -40.16
CA ARG A 5 17.64 7.33 -39.32
C ARG A 5 17.14 7.04 -38.49
N LEU A 6 16.94 6.74 -37.86
CA LEU A 6 16.37 6.44 -37.14
C LEU A 6 16.25 6.02 -36.19
N LEU A 7 15.99 5.99 -35.43
CA LEU A 7 15.80 5.72 -34.45
C LEU A 7 15.33 5.23 -33.75
N THR A 8 14.95 5.01 -33.19
CA THR A 8 14.48 4.35 -32.75
C THR A 8 14.31 4.20 -31.60
N GLY A 9 13.88 4.58 -30.98
CA GLY A 9 13.53 4.64 -29.78
C GLY A 9 13.15 3.61 -29.10
N LEU A 10 13.37 3.18 -28.42
CA LEU A 10 13.02 2.18 -27.88
C LEU A 10 12.48 2.25 -26.74
N ALA A 11 11.67 2.25 -26.43
CA ALA A 11 10.93 2.28 -25.38
C ALA A 11 11.07 1.25 -24.58
N LEU A 12 11.38 1.19 -23.60
CA LEU A 12 11.45 0.21 -22.91
C LEU A 12 10.57 0.10 -21.97
N ALA A 13 9.71 -0.45 -21.88
CA ALA A 13 8.76 -0.66 -20.99
C ALA A 13 9.19 -1.45 -19.97
N LEU A 14 9.37 -1.14 -18.90
CA LEU A 14 9.65 -1.91 -17.94
C LEU A 14 8.61 -2.34 -17.22
N ALA A 15 8.10 -3.29 -17.18
CA ALA A 15 7.00 -3.79 -16.48
C ALA A 15 7.40 -4.26 -15.24
N ALA A 16 7.21 -3.73 -14.28
CA ALA A 16 7.54 -4.23 -13.09
C ALA A 16 6.48 -4.91 -12.49
N SER A 17 6.48 -6.07 -12.28
CA SER A 17 5.42 -6.74 -11.73
C SER A 17 5.65 -6.85 -10.35
N HIS A 18 5.61 -5.99 -9.55
CA HIS A 18 5.78 -6.16 -8.22
C HIS A 18 4.62 -5.82 -7.46
N ALA A 19 4.68 -5.66 -6.22
CA ALA A 19 3.62 -5.19 -5.37
C ALA A 19 3.29 -3.80 -5.80
N CYS A 20 2.02 -3.47 -5.87
CA CYS A 20 1.59 -2.17 -6.29
C CYS A 20 1.20 -1.35 -5.08
N ALA A 21 1.66 -0.15 -5.01
CA ALA A 21 1.25 0.78 -3.98
C ALA A 21 0.06 1.58 -4.49
N ALA A 22 -0.86 1.88 -3.62
CA ALA A 22 -2.06 2.63 -3.97
C ALA A 22 -2.33 3.67 -2.91
N GLU A 23 -3.18 4.63 -3.24
CA GLU A 23 -3.55 5.65 -2.27
C GLU A 23 -4.91 5.40 -1.70
N THR A 24 -5.69 4.56 -2.32
CA THR A 24 -7.03 4.24 -1.84
C THR A 24 -7.29 2.76 -2.00
N LEU A 25 -8.25 2.26 -1.25
CA LEU A 25 -8.67 0.88 -1.34
C LEU A 25 -10.17 0.83 -1.12
N ARG A 26 -10.86 0.07 -1.94
CA ARG A 26 -12.28 -0.07 -1.79
C ARG A 26 -12.58 -1.31 -0.96
N CYS A 27 -13.34 -1.14 0.09
CA CYS A 27 -13.78 -2.24 0.91
C CYS A 27 -15.30 -2.33 0.72
N GLY A 28 -15.74 -3.19 -0.17
CA GLY A 28 -17.14 -3.27 -0.52
C GLY A 28 -17.56 -1.96 -1.17
N SER A 29 -18.52 -1.28 -0.58
CA SER A 29 -18.96 -0.01 -1.10
C SER A 29 -18.28 1.17 -0.44
N GLN A 30 -17.36 0.89 0.50
CA GLN A 30 -16.69 1.95 1.22
C GLN A 30 -15.30 2.15 0.67
N LEU A 31 -14.79 3.35 0.79
CA LEU A 31 -13.46 3.66 0.30
C LEU A 31 -12.61 4.18 1.46
N ILE A 32 -11.40 3.67 1.57
CA ILE A 32 -10.44 4.19 2.52
C ILE A 32 -9.27 4.78 1.75
N SER A 33 -8.56 5.68 2.39
CA SER A 33 -7.47 6.41 1.74
C SER A 33 -6.31 6.55 2.69
N VAL A 34 -5.14 6.72 2.13
CA VAL A 34 -3.95 7.05 2.91
C VAL A 34 -4.26 8.30 3.72
N GLY A 35 -3.97 8.28 4.99
CA GLY A 35 -4.30 9.36 5.91
C GLY A 35 -5.44 9.02 6.84
N ASP A 36 -6.23 8.01 6.51
CA ASP A 36 -7.38 7.64 7.34
C ASP A 36 -6.89 7.03 8.65
N ARG A 37 -7.70 7.14 9.66
CA ARG A 37 -7.36 6.57 10.96
C ARG A 37 -7.69 5.09 10.97
N SER A 38 -6.95 4.35 11.77
CA SER A 38 -7.14 2.90 11.85
C SER A 38 -8.57 2.54 12.25
N GLY A 39 -9.18 3.32 13.15
CA GLY A 39 -10.56 3.06 13.55
C GLY A 39 -11.53 3.19 12.38
N GLU A 40 -11.29 4.14 11.52
CA GLU A 40 -12.13 4.35 10.36
C GLU A 40 -11.96 3.20 9.38
N VAL A 41 -10.74 2.73 9.18
CA VAL A 41 -10.48 1.60 8.32
C VAL A 41 -11.18 0.36 8.87
N LEU A 42 -11.09 0.15 10.18
CA LEU A 42 -11.74 -0.99 10.79
C LEU A 42 -13.25 -0.93 10.59
N GLN A 43 -13.84 0.24 10.70
CA GLN A 43 -15.25 0.37 10.53
C GLN A 43 -15.68 0.12 9.11
N LYS A 44 -14.91 0.54 8.15
CA LYS A 44 -15.27 0.39 6.74
C LYS A 44 -14.88 -0.96 6.15
N CYS A 45 -13.77 -1.52 6.60
CA CYS A 45 -13.25 -2.75 6.02
C CYS A 45 -13.43 -3.98 6.91
N GLY A 46 -13.76 -3.77 8.16
CA GLY A 46 -13.93 -4.90 9.08
C GLY A 46 -12.61 -5.38 9.63
N GLU A 47 -12.65 -6.52 10.29
CA GLU A 47 -11.45 -7.06 10.90
C GLU A 47 -10.49 -7.60 9.85
N PRO A 48 -9.22 -7.27 9.93
CA PRO A 48 -8.26 -7.86 9.01
C PRO A 48 -8.00 -9.32 9.40
N VAL A 49 -7.42 -10.06 8.48
CA VAL A 49 -7.10 -11.45 8.77
C VAL A 49 -5.87 -11.53 9.67
N SER A 50 -5.06 -10.51 9.71
CA SER A 50 -3.97 -10.47 10.67
C SER A 50 -3.54 -9.03 10.92
N ARG A 51 -2.92 -8.82 12.07
CA ARG A 51 -2.36 -7.55 12.45
C ARG A 51 -1.00 -7.82 13.03
N ASP A 52 0.01 -7.16 12.52
CA ASP A 52 1.36 -7.34 13.01
C ASP A 52 1.98 -6.04 13.42
N VAL A 53 2.58 -6.01 14.59
CA VAL A 53 3.33 -4.83 15.00
C VAL A 53 4.70 -4.96 14.38
N LEU A 54 5.06 -4.04 13.54
CA LEU A 54 6.33 -4.09 12.85
C LEU A 54 7.44 -3.43 13.67
N GLY A 55 7.08 -2.56 14.59
CA GLY A 55 8.06 -1.88 15.41
C GLY A 55 7.60 -0.49 15.76
N TYR A 56 8.54 0.36 16.05
CA TYR A 56 8.25 1.71 16.47
C TYR A 56 9.10 2.68 15.68
N LYS A 57 8.59 3.87 15.50
CA LYS A 57 9.29 4.90 14.76
C LYS A 57 9.28 6.16 15.58
N ARG A 58 10.29 6.98 15.42
CA ARG A 58 10.31 8.25 16.10
C ARG A 58 9.95 9.36 15.13
N SER A 59 9.33 10.39 15.64
CA SER A 59 9.01 11.54 14.81
C SER A 59 10.32 12.23 14.40
N ALA A 60 10.21 13.13 13.45
CA ALA A 60 11.38 13.79 12.91
C ALA A 60 12.16 14.55 13.98
N ASP A 61 11.46 15.10 14.98
CA ASP A 61 12.12 15.84 16.04
C ASP A 61 12.49 14.95 17.22
N ARG A 62 12.23 13.62 17.09
CA ARG A 62 12.57 12.64 18.08
C ARG A 62 11.89 12.81 19.41
N ARG A 63 10.82 13.56 19.46
CA ARG A 63 10.09 13.74 20.68
C ARG A 63 9.01 12.71 20.89
N GLU A 64 8.52 12.13 19.82
CA GLU A 64 7.45 11.17 19.93
C GLU A 64 7.82 9.86 19.29
N GLU A 65 7.31 8.80 19.87
CA GLU A 65 7.52 7.48 19.32
C GLU A 65 6.14 6.92 19.03
N PHE A 66 5.96 6.28 17.90
CA PHE A 66 4.68 5.72 17.56
C PHE A 66 4.85 4.34 16.96
N GLN A 67 3.81 3.56 17.08
CA GLN A 67 3.82 2.18 16.65
C GLN A 67 3.59 2.09 15.16
N VAL A 68 4.28 1.16 14.52
CA VAL A 68 4.07 0.84 13.12
C VAL A 68 3.43 -0.52 13.08
N GLU A 69 2.30 -0.62 12.39
CA GLU A 69 1.51 -1.84 12.38
C GLU A 69 1.08 -2.15 10.97
N GLU A 70 0.96 -3.43 10.64
CA GLU A 70 0.49 -3.81 9.32
C GLU A 70 -0.74 -4.69 9.47
N TRP A 71 -1.78 -4.35 8.78
CA TRP A 71 -3.00 -5.14 8.74
C TRP A 71 -3.09 -5.80 7.39
N THR A 72 -3.49 -7.07 7.38
CA THR A 72 -3.63 -7.83 6.14
C THR A 72 -5.09 -8.14 5.91
N TYR A 73 -5.56 -7.84 4.71
CA TYR A 73 -6.92 -8.17 4.28
C TYR A 73 -6.83 -9.09 3.08
N GLY A 74 -7.78 -9.97 2.96
CA GLY A 74 -7.83 -10.89 1.85
C GLY A 74 -7.76 -12.33 2.31
N PRO A 75 -7.61 -13.26 1.40
CA PRO A 75 -7.43 -13.02 -0.03
C PRO A 75 -8.74 -12.71 -0.73
N ASN A 76 -8.63 -11.94 -1.80
CA ASN A 76 -9.79 -11.61 -2.55
C ASN A 76 -9.35 -11.81 -3.99
N GLY A 77 -9.81 -12.85 -4.62
CA GLY A 77 -9.34 -13.19 -5.95
C GLY A 77 -7.85 -13.52 -5.95
N GLY A 78 -7.35 -14.06 -4.88
CA GLY A 78 -5.93 -14.40 -4.78
C GLY A 78 -5.05 -13.24 -4.36
N MET A 79 -5.63 -12.08 -4.14
CA MET A 79 -4.85 -10.90 -3.77
C MET A 79 -4.99 -10.57 -2.30
N TYR A 80 -3.91 -10.18 -1.71
CA TYR A 80 -3.91 -9.68 -0.35
C TYR A 80 -3.61 -8.18 -0.38
N GLN A 81 -4.20 -7.47 0.57
CA GLN A 81 -3.95 -6.05 0.73
C GLN A 81 -3.24 -5.86 2.05
N TYR A 82 -2.13 -5.14 2.03
CA TYR A 82 -1.36 -4.88 3.22
C TYR A 82 -1.44 -3.39 3.52
N LEU A 83 -1.98 -3.07 4.68
CA LEU A 83 -2.18 -1.69 5.08
C LEU A 83 -1.23 -1.38 6.21
N ARG A 84 -0.35 -0.44 5.99
CA ARG A 84 0.61 -0.08 7.00
C ARG A 84 0.17 1.18 7.70
N PHE A 85 0.08 1.08 9.01
CA PHE A 85 -0.32 2.21 9.84
C PHE A 85 0.87 2.69 10.64
N GLU A 86 0.99 3.99 10.78
CA GLU A 86 2.01 4.59 11.62
C GLU A 86 1.29 5.55 12.53
N GLY A 87 1.33 5.30 13.82
CA GLY A 87 0.62 6.12 14.78
C GLY A 87 -0.88 6.14 14.52
N ASN A 88 -1.42 4.99 14.14
CA ASN A 88 -2.86 4.83 13.86
C ASN A 88 -3.35 5.60 12.63
N ARG A 89 -2.43 5.98 11.75
CA ARG A 89 -2.80 6.59 10.49
C ARG A 89 -2.32 5.72 9.36
N LEU A 90 -3.18 5.50 8.37
CA LEU A 90 -2.83 4.69 7.22
C LEU A 90 -1.79 5.43 6.38
N LYS A 91 -0.65 4.80 6.19
CA LYS A 91 0.45 5.42 5.47
C LYS A 91 0.69 4.78 4.12
N GLN A 92 0.38 3.52 3.97
CA GLN A 92 0.69 2.84 2.73
C GLN A 92 -0.25 1.68 2.51
N ILE A 93 -0.68 1.48 1.29
CA ILE A 93 -1.52 0.36 0.90
C ILE A 93 -0.75 -0.37 -0.19
N THR A 94 -0.53 -1.65 -0.01
CA THR A 94 0.19 -2.46 -0.99
C THR A 94 -0.61 -3.72 -1.29
N SER A 95 -0.67 -4.09 -2.55
CA SER A 95 -1.37 -5.29 -2.96
C SER A 95 -0.37 -6.29 -3.48
N LYS A 96 -0.52 -7.55 -3.09
CA LYS A 96 0.35 -8.61 -3.57
C LYS A 96 -0.48 -9.85 -3.77
N ARG A 97 -0.11 -10.63 -4.78
CA ARG A 97 -0.78 -11.88 -5.00
C ARG A 97 -0.23 -12.89 -3.99
N GLY A 98 -1.13 -13.59 -3.37
CA GLY A 98 -0.73 -14.61 -2.43
C GLY A 98 -0.46 -15.90 -3.15
N ASN A 99 0.21 -16.77 -2.49
CA ASN A 99 0.51 -18.04 -3.10
C ASN A 99 -0.36 -19.09 -2.66
#